data_3fe69e8ca074b3636481212a9a74a289
#
_entry.id   3fe69e8ca074b3636481212a9a74a289
#
_cell.length_a   1.000
_cell.length_b   1.000
_cell.length_c   1.000
_cell.angle_alpha   90.00
_cell.angle_beta   90.00
_cell.angle_gamma   90.00
#
_symmetry.space_group_name_H-M   'P 1'
#
loop_
_entity.id
_entity.type
_entity.pdbx_description
1 polymer ?
#
loop_
_entity_poly.entity_id
_entity_poly.type
_entity_poly.pdbx_seq_one_letter_code
_entity_poly.pdbx_strand_id
1 'polypeptide(L)'
;MEKCVTERFWKAGMEEAQELNLRKAFWSDCRFLFRLRNEDEVRKNSFQTSEIPYSSHENWFAQKLQDVNTVIYILERNGQAIGQVRADRQERTAEISYALCREARGRGLSRWMLSELENRLREDGFCSELYAEVKR
;
A
#
# COMPACT_ATOMS: atom_id res chain seq x y z
N MET A 1 22.49 -9.93 6.66
CA MET A 1 21.65 -8.84 6.59
C MET A 1 20.61 -9.04 5.52
N GLU A 2 19.43 -8.77 5.90
CA GLU A 2 18.39 -9.02 5.02
C GLU A 2 18.20 -7.85 4.13
N LYS A 3 18.27 -8.02 2.89
CA LYS A 3 18.04 -6.90 2.07
C LYS A 3 16.58 -6.77 1.75
N CYS A 4 16.15 -5.57 1.60
CA CYS A 4 14.79 -5.32 1.24
C CYS A 4 14.51 -6.01 -0.06
N VAL A 5 13.31 -6.50 -0.17
CA VAL A 5 12.90 -7.08 -1.42
C VAL A 5 12.80 -5.99 -2.44
N THR A 6 13.62 -6.07 -3.45
CA THR A 6 13.69 -5.06 -4.49
C THR A 6 13.64 -5.75 -5.82
N GLU A 7 12.78 -5.25 -6.69
CA GLU A 7 12.65 -5.76 -8.03
C GLU A 7 13.06 -4.69 -9.01
N ARG A 8 13.75 -5.09 -10.05
CA ARG A 8 14.13 -4.18 -11.11
C ARG A 8 13.34 -4.51 -12.34
N PHE A 9 12.68 -3.51 -12.85
CA PHE A 9 11.89 -3.68 -14.06
C PHE A 9 12.53 -2.96 -15.21
N TRP A 10 12.73 -3.69 -16.30
CA TRP A 10 13.27 -3.11 -17.52
C TRP A 10 12.15 -3.03 -18.53
N LYS A 11 11.84 -1.84 -18.96
CA LYS A 11 10.84 -1.67 -19.99
C LYS A 11 11.51 -1.72 -21.34
N ALA A 12 10.80 -2.25 -22.30
CA ALA A 12 11.34 -2.35 -23.64
C ALA A 12 11.70 -0.95 -24.14
N GLY A 13 12.91 -0.79 -24.63
CA GLY A 13 13.37 0.47 -25.15
C GLY A 13 13.78 1.48 -24.12
N MET A 14 13.75 1.12 -22.86
CA MET A 14 14.16 2.04 -21.81
C MET A 14 15.58 1.76 -21.39
N GLU A 15 16.24 2.81 -20.98
CA GLU A 15 17.59 2.68 -20.50
C GLU A 15 17.69 2.55 -19.01
N GLU A 16 16.60 2.82 -18.28
CA GLU A 16 16.66 2.82 -16.83
C GLU A 16 15.80 1.73 -16.26
N ALA A 17 16.33 1.06 -15.26
CA ALA A 17 15.55 0.11 -14.47
C ALA A 17 14.78 0.87 -13.42
N GLN A 18 13.57 0.40 -13.11
CA GLN A 18 12.82 0.93 -12.00
C GLN A 18 13.00 0.01 -10.81
N GLU A 19 13.31 0.61 -9.68
CA GLU A 19 13.55 -0.15 -8.47
C GLU A 19 12.34 -0.02 -7.56
N LEU A 20 11.66 -1.13 -7.32
CA LEU A 20 10.47 -1.16 -6.50
C LEU A 20 10.75 -1.80 -5.17
N ASN A 21 10.17 -1.27 -4.12
CA ASN A 21 10.34 -1.79 -2.78
C ASN A 21 9.03 -1.64 -2.02
N LEU A 22 8.71 -2.65 -1.22
CA LEU A 22 7.54 -2.59 -0.35
C LEU A 22 8.04 -2.66 1.08
N ARG A 23 7.75 -1.63 1.87
CA ARG A 23 8.20 -1.56 3.25
C ARG A 23 7.05 -1.22 4.17
N LYS A 24 7.19 -1.56 5.44
CA LYS A 24 6.15 -1.23 6.40
C LYS A 24 6.07 0.28 6.60
N ALA A 25 4.86 0.75 6.87
CA ALA A 25 4.62 2.17 7.07
C ALA A 25 5.13 2.61 8.43
N PHE A 26 5.60 3.84 8.49
CA PHE A 26 5.98 4.50 9.73
C PHE A 26 5.07 5.69 9.96
N TRP A 27 5.12 6.23 11.18
CA TRP A 27 4.35 7.43 11.46
C TRP A 27 4.68 8.57 10.49
N SER A 28 5.93 8.64 10.05
CA SER A 28 6.34 9.70 9.13
C SER A 28 5.67 9.61 7.76
N ASP A 29 4.99 8.52 7.48
CA ASP A 29 4.24 8.39 6.22
C ASP A 29 2.85 9.01 6.29
N CYS A 30 2.50 9.60 7.42
CA CYS A 30 1.14 10.07 7.64
C CYS A 30 0.68 11.08 6.58
N ARG A 31 1.54 12.03 6.23
CA ARG A 31 1.16 13.03 5.24
C ARG A 31 0.98 12.45 3.86
N PHE A 32 1.86 11.54 3.48
CA PHE A 32 1.72 10.90 2.18
C PHE A 32 0.40 10.14 2.09
N LEU A 33 0.08 9.39 3.15
CA LEU A 33 -1.16 8.63 3.17
C LEU A 33 -2.37 9.53 3.18
N PHE A 34 -2.26 10.67 3.87
CA PHE A 34 -3.34 11.64 3.89
C PHE A 34 -3.61 12.17 2.48
N ARG A 35 -2.56 12.58 1.78
CA ARG A 35 -2.73 13.10 0.44
C ARG A 35 -3.30 12.04 -0.48
N LEU A 36 -2.82 10.81 -0.34
CA LEU A 36 -3.28 9.72 -1.18
C LEU A 36 -4.77 9.45 -0.97
N ARG A 37 -5.21 9.45 0.30
CA ARG A 37 -6.62 9.18 0.59
C ARG A 37 -7.55 10.26 0.05
N ASN A 38 -7.04 11.47 -0.12
CA ASN A 38 -7.85 12.58 -0.59
C ASN A 38 -7.72 12.87 -2.07
N GLU A 39 -6.95 12.08 -2.79
CA GLU A 39 -6.93 12.24 -4.24
C GLU A 39 -8.31 11.93 -4.80
N ASP A 40 -8.69 12.67 -5.84
CA ASP A 40 -10.02 12.54 -6.40
C ASP A 40 -10.34 11.11 -6.80
N GLU A 41 -9.39 10.43 -7.41
CA GLU A 41 -9.64 9.07 -7.88
C GLU A 41 -9.85 8.12 -6.71
N VAL A 42 -9.09 8.30 -5.64
CA VAL A 42 -9.21 7.43 -4.47
C VAL A 42 -10.54 7.67 -3.80
N ARG A 43 -10.95 8.93 -3.65
CA ARG A 43 -12.23 9.24 -3.00
C ARG A 43 -13.40 8.68 -3.78
N LYS A 44 -13.35 8.75 -5.09
CA LYS A 44 -14.43 8.24 -5.92
C LYS A 44 -14.61 6.75 -5.77
N ASN A 45 -13.55 6.05 -5.45
CA ASN A 45 -13.57 4.59 -5.40
C ASN A 45 -13.63 4.05 -3.99
N SER A 46 -13.99 4.89 -3.02
CA SER A 46 -14.13 4.45 -1.65
C SER A 46 -15.53 4.79 -1.16
N PHE A 47 -15.87 4.26 0.01
CA PHE A 47 -17.17 4.56 0.61
C PHE A 47 -17.24 6.00 1.07
N GLN A 48 -16.09 6.58 1.41
CA GLN A 48 -16.04 7.95 1.90
C GLN A 48 -15.67 8.84 0.73
N THR A 49 -16.61 9.62 0.24
CA THR A 49 -16.38 10.45 -0.93
C THR A 49 -16.04 11.89 -0.59
N SER A 50 -16.31 12.33 0.66
CA SER A 50 -15.92 13.68 1.02
C SER A 50 -14.48 13.70 1.50
N GLU A 51 -13.91 14.90 1.47
CA GLU A 51 -12.54 15.08 1.89
C GLU A 51 -12.37 14.77 3.36
N ILE A 52 -11.28 14.11 3.70
CA ILE A 52 -11.01 13.68 5.07
C ILE A 52 -10.18 14.76 5.76
N PRO A 53 -10.62 15.29 6.92
CA PRO A 53 -9.80 16.23 7.68
C PRO A 53 -8.53 15.56 8.18
N TYR A 54 -7.46 16.35 8.25
CA TYR A 54 -6.17 15.80 8.62
C TYR A 54 -6.17 15.21 10.03
N SER A 55 -6.84 15.87 10.97
CA SER A 55 -6.87 15.37 12.34
C SER A 55 -7.55 14.01 12.43
N SER A 56 -8.61 13.82 11.65
CA SER A 56 -9.28 12.52 11.61
C SER A 56 -8.34 11.45 11.04
N HIS A 57 -7.58 11.82 10.01
CA HIS A 57 -6.64 10.91 9.40
C HIS A 57 -5.53 10.54 10.38
N GLU A 58 -5.01 11.52 11.12
CA GLU A 58 -3.98 11.25 12.11
C GLU A 58 -4.43 10.25 13.15
N ASN A 59 -5.65 10.45 13.66
CA ASN A 59 -6.19 9.55 14.66
C ASN A 59 -6.35 8.14 14.10
N TRP A 60 -6.88 8.06 12.89
CA TRP A 60 -7.08 6.78 12.24
C TRP A 60 -5.73 6.05 12.05
N PHE A 61 -4.73 6.78 11.56
CA PHE A 61 -3.44 6.17 11.27
C PHE A 61 -2.74 5.72 12.54
N ALA A 62 -2.83 6.53 13.60
CA ALA A 62 -2.24 6.16 14.88
C ALA A 62 -2.83 4.86 15.39
N GLN A 63 -4.14 4.71 15.28
CA GLN A 63 -4.80 3.49 15.73
C GLN A 63 -4.38 2.30 14.87
N LYS A 64 -4.29 2.49 13.57
CA LYS A 64 -3.93 1.39 12.67
C LYS A 64 -2.52 0.92 12.88
N LEU A 65 -1.62 1.84 13.19
CA LEU A 65 -0.22 1.45 13.43
C LEU A 65 -0.08 0.59 14.67
N GLN A 66 -1.00 0.70 15.61
CA GLN A 66 -0.95 -0.09 16.85
C GLN A 66 -1.82 -1.32 16.82
N ASP A 67 -2.61 -1.48 15.78
CA ASP A 67 -3.56 -2.59 15.68
C ASP A 67 -2.82 -3.83 15.20
N VAL A 68 -2.82 -4.88 16.03
CA VAL A 68 -2.12 -6.11 15.68
C VAL A 68 -2.77 -6.83 14.51
N ASN A 69 -4.00 -6.48 14.17
CA ASN A 69 -4.70 -7.10 13.06
C ASN A 69 -4.57 -6.31 11.76
N THR A 70 -3.73 -5.29 11.75
CA THR A 70 -3.56 -4.46 10.56
C THR A 70 -2.08 -4.34 10.24
N VAL A 71 -1.75 -4.44 8.96
CA VAL A 71 -0.41 -4.09 8.50
C VAL A 71 -0.56 -3.19 7.29
N ILE A 72 0.27 -2.16 7.25
CA ILE A 72 0.28 -1.20 6.15
C ILE A 72 1.67 -1.16 5.56
N TYR A 73 1.74 -1.31 4.25
CA TYR A 73 3.01 -1.22 3.53
C TYR A 73 2.96 -0.02 2.58
N ILE A 74 4.12 0.56 2.40
CA ILE A 74 4.31 1.67 1.46
C ILE A 74 5.07 1.13 0.26
N LEU A 75 4.54 1.41 -0.92
CA LEU A 75 5.24 1.05 -2.16
C LEU A 75 6.11 2.22 -2.56
N GLU A 76 7.39 1.94 -2.77
CA GLU A 76 8.35 2.94 -3.21
C GLU A 76 8.88 2.59 -4.57
N ARG A 77 9.09 3.60 -5.39
CA ARG A 77 9.76 3.46 -6.66
C ARG A 77 10.96 4.38 -6.63
N ASN A 78 12.15 3.80 -6.76
CA ASN A 78 13.40 4.56 -6.69
C ASN A 78 13.47 5.40 -5.42
N GLY A 79 13.00 4.82 -4.31
CA GLY A 79 13.07 5.47 -3.01
C GLY A 79 11.95 6.45 -2.70
N GLN A 80 11.02 6.62 -3.61
CA GLN A 80 9.94 7.59 -3.43
C GLN A 80 8.61 6.88 -3.25
N ALA A 81 7.87 7.26 -2.22
CA ALA A 81 6.57 6.64 -1.95
C ALA A 81 5.58 6.96 -3.07
N ILE A 82 4.95 5.92 -3.62
CA ILE A 82 3.99 6.08 -4.71
C ILE A 82 2.68 5.36 -4.46
N GLY A 83 2.59 4.59 -3.38
CA GLY A 83 1.35 3.88 -3.11
C GLY A 83 1.36 3.25 -1.74
N GLN A 84 0.23 2.65 -1.40
CA GLN A 84 0.13 1.93 -0.13
C GLN A 84 -0.78 0.72 -0.31
N VAL A 85 -0.59 -0.26 0.55
CA VAL A 85 -1.47 -1.40 0.60
C VAL A 85 -1.65 -1.78 2.07
N ARG A 86 -2.88 -2.11 2.43
CA ARG A 86 -3.21 -2.44 3.81
C ARG A 86 -3.91 -3.78 3.85
N ALA A 87 -3.56 -4.58 4.85
CA ALA A 87 -4.22 -5.84 5.10
C ALA A 87 -4.84 -5.78 6.50
N ASP A 88 -6.13 -6.05 6.58
CA ASP A 88 -6.87 -6.09 7.85
C ASP A 88 -7.30 -7.52 8.08
N ARG A 89 -6.81 -8.12 9.15
CA ARG A 89 -7.05 -9.52 9.42
C ARG A 89 -8.33 -9.73 10.19
N GLN A 90 -9.09 -10.72 9.76
CA GLN A 90 -10.25 -11.18 10.50
C GLN A 90 -10.15 -12.69 10.58
N GLU A 91 -9.85 -13.19 11.75
CA GLU A 91 -9.65 -14.62 11.95
C GLU A 91 -8.54 -15.13 11.03
N ARG A 92 -8.85 -15.95 10.05
CA ARG A 92 -7.82 -16.52 9.19
C ARG A 92 -7.70 -15.85 7.85
N THR A 93 -8.52 -14.85 7.57
CA THR A 93 -8.48 -14.15 6.30
C THR A 93 -8.03 -12.73 6.51
N ALA A 94 -7.66 -12.07 5.43
CA ALA A 94 -7.29 -10.67 5.48
C ALA A 94 -7.92 -9.95 4.31
N GLU A 95 -8.50 -8.82 4.60
CA GLU A 95 -9.07 -7.95 3.59
C GLU A 95 -8.01 -6.96 3.14
N ILE A 96 -7.87 -6.82 1.84
CA ILE A 96 -6.80 -5.99 1.26
C ILE A 96 -7.41 -4.74 0.66
N SER A 97 -6.84 -3.59 0.99
CA SER A 97 -7.16 -2.33 0.32
C SER A 97 -5.87 -1.68 -0.12
N TYR A 98 -5.91 -0.98 -1.26
CA TYR A 98 -4.70 -0.36 -1.74
C TYR A 98 -5.03 0.86 -2.60
N ALA A 99 -4.03 1.70 -2.78
CA ALA A 99 -4.14 2.88 -3.63
C ALA A 99 -2.77 3.25 -4.15
N LEU A 100 -2.74 3.72 -5.39
CA LEU A 100 -1.53 4.23 -6.01
C LEU A 100 -1.75 5.69 -6.33
N CYS A 101 -0.70 6.50 -6.26
CA CYS A 101 -0.79 7.88 -6.66
C CYS A 101 -1.05 7.93 -8.16
N ARG A 102 -1.55 9.09 -8.61
CA ARG A 102 -2.02 9.23 -9.99
C ARG A 102 -0.93 8.87 -11.00
N GLU A 103 0.29 9.33 -10.75
CA GLU A 103 1.38 9.10 -11.69
C GLU A 103 1.80 7.65 -11.79
N ALA A 104 1.45 6.85 -10.82
CA ALA A 104 1.86 5.45 -10.80
C ALA A 104 0.81 4.50 -11.36
N ARG A 105 -0.38 5.01 -11.68
CA ARG A 105 -1.45 4.14 -12.14
C ARG A 105 -1.25 3.75 -13.59
N GLY A 106 -1.85 2.60 -13.94
CA GLY A 106 -1.82 2.14 -15.32
C GLY A 106 -0.51 1.57 -15.78
N ARG A 107 0.37 1.20 -14.86
CA ARG A 107 1.68 0.68 -15.22
C ARG A 107 1.93 -0.73 -14.69
N GLY A 108 0.88 -1.39 -14.21
CA GLY A 108 1.01 -2.75 -13.69
C GLY A 108 1.63 -2.83 -12.33
N LEU A 109 1.82 -1.71 -11.65
CA LEU A 109 2.48 -1.70 -10.36
C LEU A 109 1.63 -2.32 -9.26
N SER A 110 0.31 -2.19 -9.37
CA SER A 110 -0.56 -2.79 -8.35
C SER A 110 -0.42 -4.30 -8.34
N ARG A 111 -0.24 -4.92 -9.51
CA ARG A 111 -0.06 -6.36 -9.57
C ARG A 111 1.19 -6.78 -8.85
N TRP A 112 2.29 -6.08 -9.10
CA TRP A 112 3.53 -6.38 -8.41
C TRP A 112 3.38 -6.18 -6.90
N MET A 113 2.72 -5.09 -6.51
CA MET A 113 2.54 -4.75 -5.11
C MET A 113 1.74 -5.81 -4.38
N LEU A 114 0.65 -6.27 -5.00
CA LEU A 114 -0.19 -7.27 -4.35
C LEU A 114 0.51 -8.62 -4.26
N SER A 115 1.28 -8.97 -5.28
CA SER A 115 2.05 -10.21 -5.25
C SER A 115 3.10 -10.17 -4.15
N GLU A 116 3.77 -9.04 -4.01
CA GLU A 116 4.78 -8.91 -2.97
C GLU A 116 4.15 -8.89 -1.59
N LEU A 117 2.99 -8.27 -1.45
CA LEU A 117 2.28 -8.30 -0.19
C LEU A 117 1.94 -9.73 0.21
N GLU A 118 1.47 -10.51 -0.72
CA GLU A 118 1.13 -11.90 -0.42
C GLU A 118 2.32 -12.66 0.12
N ASN A 119 3.48 -12.47 -0.50
CA ASN A 119 4.69 -13.12 -0.02
C ASN A 119 5.04 -12.68 1.40
N ARG A 120 4.94 -11.38 1.68
CA ARG A 120 5.25 -10.88 3.02
C ARG A 120 4.31 -11.42 4.07
N LEU A 121 3.03 -11.48 3.76
CA LEU A 121 2.04 -11.96 4.71
C LEU A 121 2.21 -13.44 4.99
N ARG A 122 2.60 -14.21 3.98
CA ARG A 122 2.86 -15.62 4.21
C ARG A 122 4.09 -15.83 5.05
N GLU A 123 5.14 -15.09 4.78
CA GLU A 123 6.37 -15.21 5.56
C GLU A 123 6.14 -14.89 7.02
N ASP A 124 5.29 -13.89 7.29
CA ASP A 124 5.02 -13.46 8.64
C ASP A 124 3.95 -14.30 9.33
N GLY A 125 3.30 -15.19 8.61
CA GLY A 125 2.22 -15.97 9.18
C GLY A 125 1.03 -15.11 9.57
N PHE A 126 0.80 -14.02 8.85
CA PHE A 126 -0.23 -13.06 9.22
C PHE A 126 -1.63 -13.65 9.09
N CYS A 127 -1.86 -14.45 8.05
CA CYS A 127 -3.15 -15.08 7.85
C CYS A 127 -2.99 -16.28 6.93
N SER A 128 -4.00 -17.17 6.95
CA SER A 128 -3.98 -18.36 6.10
C SER A 128 -4.48 -18.08 4.71
N GLU A 129 -5.40 -17.13 4.57
CA GLU A 129 -6.04 -16.86 3.30
C GLU A 129 -6.11 -15.37 3.09
N LEU A 130 -5.95 -14.96 1.85
CA LEU A 130 -6.06 -13.57 1.46
C LEU A 130 -7.26 -13.38 0.58
N TYR A 131 -7.87 -12.19 0.75
CA TYR A 131 -8.95 -11.87 -0.12
C TYR A 131 -8.96 -10.37 -0.28
N ALA A 132 -9.11 -9.91 -1.49
CA ALA A 132 -9.03 -8.51 -1.81
C ALA A 132 -10.39 -8.01 -2.24
N GLU A 133 -10.83 -6.96 -1.58
CA GLU A 133 -12.01 -6.27 -2.00
C GLU A 133 -11.54 -5.01 -2.67
N VAL A 134 -11.64 -4.98 -3.98
CA VAL A 134 -11.08 -3.89 -4.74
C VAL A 134 -12.08 -2.76 -4.81
N LYS A 135 -11.68 -1.59 -4.35
CA LYS A 135 -12.50 -0.40 -4.44
C LYS A 135 -11.96 0.45 -5.55
N ARG A 136 -12.79 0.69 -6.52
CA ARG A 136 -12.35 1.41 -7.68
C ARG A 136 -12.97 2.75 -7.81
#